data_07c67f2396f92519e3736f32ac669403
#
_entry.id   07c67f2396f92519e3736f32ac669403
#
_cell.length_a   1.000
_cell.length_b   1.000
_cell.length_c   1.000
_cell.angle_alpha   90.00
_cell.angle_beta   90.00
_cell.angle_gamma   90.00
#
_symmetry.space_group_name_H-M   'P 1'
#
loop_
_entity.id
_entity.type
_entity.pdbx_description
1 polymer ?
#
loop_
_entity_poly.entity_id
_entity_poly.type
_entity_poly.pdbx_seq_one_letter_code
_entity_poly.pdbx_strand_id
1 'polypeptide(L)'
;MSITESIVNINGTLLKGDEAKISVFDRGFLLGDSVYEVTRTYESIPFLLKEHLDRLWRSAEQISLPISYSPEQIKVEIDKCIKELAIPNIYLRIIITRGSGEIGLDPDLSPTNNLVIIAKEQLEYPKWWYEQGVSFVVANTLRNPKNSLDPNTVSYT
;
A
#
# COMPACT_ATOMS: atom_id res chain seq x y z
N MET A 1 11.94 7.79 12.55
CA MET A 1 10.66 8.53 12.55
C MET A 1 9.60 7.69 13.23
N SER A 2 8.86 8.26 14.17
CA SER A 2 7.76 7.57 14.86
C SER A 2 6.49 7.55 14.00
N ILE A 3 5.47 6.79 14.43
CA ILE A 3 4.16 6.79 13.75
C ILE A 3 3.57 8.21 13.71
N THR A 4 3.78 9.01 14.77
CA THR A 4 3.30 10.40 14.88
C THR A 4 3.88 11.36 13.83
N GLU A 5 5.03 11.04 13.26
CA GLU A 5 5.70 11.85 12.23
C GLU A 5 5.36 11.42 10.79
N SER A 6 4.56 10.36 10.63
CA SER A 6 4.06 9.94 9.33
C SER A 6 2.79 10.69 8.96
N ILE A 7 2.54 10.82 7.65
CA ILE A 7 1.29 11.34 7.08
C ILE A 7 0.53 10.18 6.46
N VAL A 8 -0.75 10.11 6.75
CA VAL A 8 -1.65 9.11 6.15
C VAL A 8 -2.79 9.85 5.44
N ASN A 9 -3.02 9.49 4.20
CA ASN A 9 -4.19 9.94 3.45
C ASN A 9 -5.22 8.81 3.46
N ILE A 10 -6.41 9.08 3.96
CA ILE A 10 -7.55 8.16 3.88
C ILE A 10 -8.65 8.83 3.07
N ASN A 11 -8.93 8.32 1.89
CA ASN A 11 -9.98 8.81 0.98
C ASN A 11 -9.89 10.33 0.72
N GLY A 12 -8.67 10.85 0.56
CA GLY A 12 -8.43 12.28 0.32
C GLY A 12 -8.24 13.14 1.56
N THR A 13 -8.43 12.59 2.77
CA THR A 13 -8.20 13.29 4.03
C THR A 13 -6.80 13.01 4.56
N LEU A 14 -5.98 14.06 4.74
CA LEU A 14 -4.66 13.96 5.35
C LEU A 14 -4.76 13.94 6.87
N LEU A 15 -4.09 13.00 7.50
CA LEU A 15 -4.06 12.76 8.93
C LEU A 15 -2.62 12.50 9.39
N LYS A 16 -2.33 12.77 10.67
CA LYS A 16 -1.12 12.23 11.30
C LYS A 16 -1.27 10.73 11.51
N GLY A 17 -0.17 9.99 11.50
CA GLY A 17 -0.20 8.53 11.54
C GLY A 17 -0.89 7.95 12.77
N ASP A 18 -0.81 8.60 13.93
CA ASP A 18 -1.47 8.18 15.19
C ASP A 18 -2.98 8.53 15.22
N GLU A 19 -3.41 9.46 14.38
CA GLU A 19 -4.84 9.84 14.23
C GLU A 19 -5.54 9.00 13.14
N ALA A 20 -4.77 8.38 12.22
CA ALA A 20 -5.30 7.62 11.10
C ALA A 20 -5.97 6.32 11.57
N LYS A 21 -7.25 6.17 11.29
CA LYS A 21 -8.07 5.02 11.70
C LYS A 21 -8.95 4.55 10.55
N ILE A 22 -9.10 3.25 10.42
CA ILE A 22 -10.07 2.62 9.53
C ILE A 22 -11.12 1.89 10.36
N SER A 23 -12.28 1.62 9.75
CA SER A 23 -13.33 0.82 10.38
C SER A 23 -12.86 -0.61 10.65
N VAL A 24 -13.25 -1.20 11.77
CA VAL A 24 -13.06 -2.64 12.03
C VAL A 24 -13.90 -3.51 11.08
N PHE A 25 -14.90 -2.92 10.39
CA PHE A 25 -15.69 -3.56 9.34
C PHE A 25 -15.10 -3.38 7.93
N ASP A 26 -13.90 -2.79 7.80
CA ASP A 26 -13.18 -2.77 6.55
C ASP A 26 -12.75 -4.19 6.17
N ARG A 27 -13.08 -4.63 4.95
CA ARG A 27 -12.81 -5.99 4.49
C ARG A 27 -11.32 -6.27 4.33
N GLY A 28 -10.51 -5.23 4.08
CA GLY A 28 -9.06 -5.35 4.12
C GLY A 28 -8.55 -5.75 5.50
N PHE A 29 -9.17 -5.22 6.58
CA PHE A 29 -8.86 -5.63 7.96
C PHE A 29 -9.43 -7.01 8.30
N LEU A 30 -10.72 -7.26 7.99
CA LEU A 30 -11.40 -8.51 8.38
C LEU A 30 -10.93 -9.74 7.60
N LEU A 31 -10.69 -9.59 6.30
CA LEU A 31 -10.54 -10.70 5.35
C LEU A 31 -9.23 -10.64 4.54
N GLY A 32 -8.42 -9.59 4.70
CA GLY A 32 -7.28 -9.36 3.81
C GLY A 32 -7.68 -8.92 2.39
N ASP A 33 -8.95 -8.57 2.15
CA ASP A 33 -9.51 -8.25 0.84
C ASP A 33 -9.05 -6.85 0.37
N SER A 34 -7.81 -6.81 -0.09
CA SER A 34 -7.12 -5.57 -0.46
C SER A 34 -5.91 -5.85 -1.35
N VAL A 35 -5.50 -4.85 -2.10
CA VAL A 35 -4.23 -4.83 -2.84
C VAL A 35 -3.39 -3.64 -2.40
N TYR A 36 -2.07 -3.75 -2.57
CA TYR A 36 -1.19 -2.65 -2.23
C TYR A 36 0.03 -2.57 -3.14
N GLU A 37 0.63 -1.39 -3.17
CA GLU A 37 1.94 -1.13 -3.75
C GLU A 37 2.83 -0.39 -2.77
N VAL A 38 4.13 -0.57 -2.96
CA VAL A 38 5.15 0.16 -2.19
C VAL A 38 6.15 0.75 -3.16
N THR A 39 6.35 2.05 -3.06
CA THR A 39 7.41 2.76 -3.75
C THR A 39 8.10 3.74 -2.79
N ARG A 40 9.08 4.45 -3.28
CA ARG A 40 9.78 5.50 -2.53
C ARG A 40 9.92 6.75 -3.39
N THR A 41 10.24 7.87 -2.76
CA THR A 41 10.72 9.06 -3.49
C THR A 41 12.23 9.16 -3.47
N TYR A 42 12.78 9.80 -4.49
CA TYR A 42 14.11 10.39 -4.53
C TYR A 42 13.93 11.88 -4.81
N GLU A 43 14.43 12.72 -3.93
CA GLU A 43 14.25 14.18 -4.02
C GLU A 43 12.78 14.58 -4.27
N SER A 44 11.87 13.97 -3.51
CA SER A 44 10.41 14.17 -3.60
C SER A 44 9.74 13.65 -4.89
N ILE A 45 10.47 12.96 -5.77
CA ILE A 45 9.94 12.39 -7.01
C ILE A 45 9.66 10.89 -6.78
N PRO A 46 8.40 10.42 -6.91
CA PRO A 46 8.08 8.99 -6.77
C PRO A 46 8.78 8.13 -7.83
N PHE A 47 9.46 7.09 -7.38
CA PHE A 47 10.19 6.18 -8.27
C PHE A 47 9.24 5.22 -8.97
N LEU A 48 9.28 5.16 -10.31
CA LEU A 48 8.49 4.26 -11.16
C LEU A 48 6.99 4.19 -10.78
N LEU A 49 6.40 5.35 -10.42
CA LEU A 49 5.01 5.39 -9.93
C LEU A 49 4.02 4.78 -10.93
N LYS A 50 4.21 5.05 -12.22
CA LYS A 50 3.33 4.49 -13.25
C LYS A 50 3.33 2.97 -13.24
N GLU A 51 4.49 2.35 -13.23
CA GLU A 51 4.66 0.89 -13.21
C GLU A 51 4.07 0.26 -11.94
N HIS A 52 4.22 0.93 -10.80
CA HIS A 52 3.58 0.53 -9.54
C HIS A 52 2.06 0.60 -9.63
N LEU A 53 1.50 1.68 -10.16
CA LEU A 53 0.05 1.81 -10.35
C LEU A 53 -0.47 0.77 -11.36
N ASP A 54 0.21 0.57 -12.49
CA ASP A 54 -0.15 -0.47 -13.46
C ASP A 54 -0.19 -1.87 -12.80
N ARG A 55 0.72 -2.16 -11.87
CA ARG A 55 0.73 -3.43 -11.13
C ARG A 55 -0.39 -3.49 -10.09
N LEU A 56 -0.70 -2.38 -9.43
CA LEU A 56 -1.83 -2.28 -8.50
C LEU A 56 -3.14 -2.66 -9.18
N TRP A 57 -3.39 -2.13 -10.39
CA TRP A 57 -4.59 -2.46 -11.17
C TRP A 57 -4.63 -3.92 -11.59
N ARG A 58 -3.51 -4.48 -12.08
CA ARG A 58 -3.45 -5.92 -12.41
C ARG A 58 -3.72 -6.80 -11.19
N SER A 59 -3.18 -6.44 -10.02
CA SER A 59 -3.43 -7.17 -8.77
C SER A 59 -4.90 -7.11 -8.36
N ALA A 60 -5.53 -5.94 -8.48
CA ALA A 60 -6.94 -5.75 -8.19
C ALA A 60 -7.84 -6.58 -9.13
N GLU A 61 -7.53 -6.61 -10.42
CA GLU A 61 -8.24 -7.43 -11.42
C GLU A 61 -8.20 -8.93 -11.04
N GLN A 62 -7.05 -9.43 -10.60
CA GLN A 62 -6.87 -10.85 -10.23
C GLN A 62 -7.76 -11.28 -9.03
N ILE A 63 -8.11 -10.37 -8.14
CA ILE A 63 -9.00 -10.63 -7.02
C ILE A 63 -10.41 -10.04 -7.22
N SER A 64 -10.74 -9.63 -8.45
CA SER A 64 -12.03 -9.02 -8.82
C SER A 64 -12.39 -7.84 -7.89
N LEU A 65 -11.39 -6.99 -7.60
CA LEU A 65 -11.55 -5.76 -6.81
C LEU A 65 -11.66 -4.57 -7.76
N PRO A 66 -12.86 -4.04 -8.07
CA PRO A 66 -12.98 -2.83 -8.87
C PRO A 66 -12.41 -1.64 -8.09
N ILE A 67 -11.50 -0.87 -8.71
CA ILE A 67 -10.94 0.34 -8.10
C ILE A 67 -11.77 1.55 -8.54
N SER A 68 -12.31 2.29 -7.56
CA SER A 68 -13.17 3.47 -7.79
C SER A 68 -12.39 4.77 -8.10
N TYR A 69 -11.06 4.70 -8.10
CA TYR A 69 -10.16 5.82 -8.35
C TYR A 69 -9.48 5.67 -9.72
N SER A 70 -9.17 6.78 -10.39
CA SER A 70 -8.25 6.75 -11.53
C SER A 70 -6.79 6.81 -11.05
N PRO A 71 -5.81 6.37 -11.89
CA PRO A 71 -4.38 6.54 -11.56
C PRO A 71 -4.00 7.99 -11.29
N GLU A 72 -4.60 8.95 -12.01
CA GLU A 72 -4.36 10.38 -11.85
C GLU A 72 -4.88 10.89 -10.51
N GLN A 73 -6.05 10.41 -10.07
CA GLN A 73 -6.60 10.74 -8.75
C GLN A 73 -5.68 10.24 -7.63
N ILE A 74 -5.21 8.98 -7.72
CA ILE A 74 -4.26 8.44 -6.73
C ILE A 74 -2.97 9.24 -6.73
N LYS A 75 -2.45 9.63 -7.92
CA LYS A 75 -1.26 10.48 -8.03
C LYS A 75 -1.44 11.81 -7.31
N VAL A 76 -2.58 12.47 -7.49
CA VAL A 76 -2.90 13.73 -6.78
C VAL A 76 -2.86 13.54 -5.26
N GLU A 77 -3.40 12.45 -4.74
CA GLU A 77 -3.40 12.15 -3.31
C GLU A 77 -1.99 11.82 -2.79
N ILE A 78 -1.16 11.16 -3.59
CA ILE A 78 0.27 10.93 -3.28
C ILE A 78 1.03 12.27 -3.20
N ASP A 79 0.82 13.16 -4.19
CA ASP A 79 1.47 14.46 -4.25
C ASP A 79 1.12 15.33 -3.02
N LYS A 80 -0.12 15.23 -2.50
CA LYS A 80 -0.53 15.87 -1.25
C LYS A 80 0.26 15.34 -0.05
N CYS A 81 0.43 14.00 0.06
CA CYS A 81 1.20 13.40 1.14
C CYS A 81 2.68 13.83 1.11
N ILE A 82 3.28 13.86 -0.09
CA ILE A 82 4.68 14.28 -0.29
C ILE A 82 4.85 15.74 0.12
N LYS A 83 3.93 16.60 -0.30
CA LYS A 83 3.96 18.03 0.04
C LYS A 83 3.81 18.29 1.53
N GLU A 84 2.90 17.55 2.19
CA GLU A 84 2.64 17.71 3.63
C GLU A 84 3.83 17.23 4.47
N LEU A 85 4.45 16.10 4.10
CA LEU A 85 5.61 15.56 4.82
C LEU A 85 6.88 16.38 4.59
N ALA A 86 7.01 17.02 3.42
CA ALA A 86 8.06 18.00 3.05
C ALA A 86 9.51 17.50 3.25
N ILE A 87 9.77 16.21 3.02
CA ILE A 87 11.13 15.62 3.04
C ILE A 87 11.45 14.93 1.71
N PRO A 88 12.72 14.81 1.31
CA PRO A 88 13.08 14.35 -0.04
C PRO A 88 12.89 12.84 -0.25
N ASN A 89 13.16 12.04 0.77
CA ASN A 89 13.16 10.58 0.68
C ASN A 89 12.03 10.00 1.52
N ILE A 90 10.94 9.61 0.86
CA ILE A 90 9.70 9.14 1.47
C ILE A 90 9.46 7.69 1.06
N TYR A 91 9.12 6.84 2.02
CA TYR A 91 8.46 5.57 1.82
C TYR A 91 6.98 5.83 1.57
N LEU A 92 6.45 5.32 0.47
CA LEU A 92 5.04 5.41 0.10
C LEU A 92 4.43 4.03 0.03
N ARG A 93 3.36 3.80 0.78
CA ARG A 93 2.53 2.59 0.67
C ARG A 93 1.12 2.99 0.27
N ILE A 94 0.67 2.46 -0.85
CA ILE A 94 -0.64 2.73 -1.45
C ILE A 94 -1.47 1.47 -1.27
N ILE A 95 -2.61 1.55 -0.62
CA ILE A 95 -3.48 0.42 -0.31
C ILE A 95 -4.87 0.74 -0.84
N ILE A 96 -5.47 -0.21 -1.54
CA ILE A 96 -6.89 -0.19 -1.89
C ILE A 96 -7.53 -1.39 -1.18
N THR A 97 -8.44 -1.13 -0.25
CA THR A 97 -9.29 -2.17 0.33
C THR A 97 -10.61 -2.23 -0.44
N ARG A 98 -11.32 -3.35 -0.35
CA ARG A 98 -12.69 -3.40 -0.89
C ARG A 98 -13.61 -2.40 -0.18
N GLY A 99 -13.26 -1.99 1.04
CA GLY A 99 -13.99 -1.00 1.83
C GLY A 99 -14.75 -1.62 2.99
N SER A 100 -15.53 -0.79 3.66
CA SER A 100 -16.33 -1.20 4.82
C SER A 100 -17.72 -1.61 4.39
N GLY A 101 -18.27 -2.65 5.03
CA GLY A 101 -19.61 -3.15 4.73
C GLY A 101 -20.12 -4.13 5.79
N GLU A 102 -21.18 -4.83 5.47
CA GLU A 102 -21.73 -5.89 6.31
C GLU A 102 -20.80 -7.11 6.39
N ILE A 103 -20.86 -7.84 7.48
CA ILE A 103 -20.09 -9.07 7.67
C ILE A 103 -20.64 -10.17 6.76
N GLY A 104 -19.81 -10.67 5.87
CA GLY A 104 -20.16 -11.74 4.94
C GLY A 104 -19.07 -11.93 3.89
N LEU A 105 -19.17 -13.00 3.10
CA LEU A 105 -18.19 -13.29 2.05
C LEU A 105 -18.52 -12.64 0.70
N ASP A 106 -19.78 -12.21 0.51
CA ASP A 106 -20.24 -11.56 -0.71
C ASP A 106 -19.51 -10.21 -0.91
N PRO A 107 -18.78 -10.01 -2.02
CA PRO A 107 -18.10 -8.75 -2.31
C PRO A 107 -19.04 -7.55 -2.41
N ASP A 108 -20.29 -7.76 -2.82
CA ASP A 108 -21.27 -6.69 -3.02
C ASP A 108 -21.75 -6.05 -1.71
N LEU A 109 -21.43 -6.67 -0.57
CA LEU A 109 -21.68 -6.09 0.76
C LEU A 109 -20.80 -4.85 1.05
N SER A 110 -19.82 -4.55 0.22
CA SER A 110 -18.92 -3.40 0.38
C SER A 110 -18.81 -2.62 -0.93
N PRO A 111 -19.73 -1.68 -1.17
CA PRO A 111 -19.88 -1.03 -2.48
C PRO A 111 -18.83 0.06 -2.76
N THR A 112 -18.03 0.47 -1.77
CA THR A 112 -17.10 1.61 -1.90
C THR A 112 -15.73 1.25 -1.35
N ASN A 113 -14.69 1.38 -2.21
CA ASN A 113 -13.30 1.15 -1.80
C ASN A 113 -12.83 2.19 -0.78
N ASN A 114 -11.84 1.79 0.05
CA ASN A 114 -11.01 2.74 0.75
C ASN A 114 -9.63 2.83 0.08
N LEU A 115 -9.18 4.06 -0.18
CA LEU A 115 -7.81 4.40 -0.55
C LEU A 115 -7.07 4.83 0.72
N VAL A 116 -5.98 4.14 1.04
CA VAL A 116 -5.10 4.53 2.14
C VAL A 116 -3.69 4.70 1.59
N ILE A 117 -3.10 5.89 1.78
CA ILE A 117 -1.71 6.17 1.41
C ILE A 117 -0.96 6.49 2.69
N ILE A 118 0.08 5.70 2.99
CA ILE A 118 0.99 5.95 4.11
C ILE A 118 2.28 6.53 3.56
N ALA A 119 2.61 7.73 4.01
CA ALA A 119 3.85 8.42 3.70
C ALA A 119 4.67 8.61 4.97
N LYS A 120 5.91 8.15 4.96
CA LYS A 120 6.86 8.33 6.06
C LYS A 120 8.28 8.44 5.53
N GLU A 121 9.20 8.89 6.37
CA GLU A 121 10.61 8.91 6.00
C GLU A 121 11.10 7.53 5.58
N GLN A 122 11.79 7.50 4.44
CA GLN A 122 12.50 6.31 3.98
C GLN A 122 13.80 6.16 4.79
N LEU A 123 13.85 5.15 5.64
CA LEU A 123 15.08 4.83 6.37
C LEU A 123 16.10 4.22 5.43
N GLU A 124 17.32 4.71 5.51
CA GLU A 124 18.44 4.11 4.79
C GLU A 124 18.98 2.90 5.56
N TYR A 125 19.37 1.89 4.80
CA TYR A 125 20.04 0.74 5.38
C TYR A 125 21.47 1.11 5.80
N PRO A 126 22.04 0.45 6.83
CA PRO A 126 23.40 0.69 7.26
C PRO A 126 24.41 0.54 6.11
N LYS A 127 25.37 1.45 5.99
CA LYS A 127 26.35 1.44 4.91
C LYS A 127 27.12 0.11 4.82
N TRP A 128 27.40 -0.52 5.96
CA TRP A 128 28.10 -1.80 5.98
C TRP A 128 27.37 -2.94 5.27
N TRP A 129 26.04 -2.87 5.10
CA TRP A 129 25.28 -3.85 4.29
C TRP A 129 25.73 -3.84 2.84
N TYR A 130 26.09 -2.66 2.32
CA TYR A 130 26.54 -2.49 0.94
C TYR A 130 28.04 -2.78 0.78
N GLU A 131 28.84 -2.56 1.82
CA GLU A 131 30.29 -2.75 1.83
C GLU A 131 30.70 -4.19 2.11
N GLN A 132 30.02 -4.85 3.06
CA GLN A 132 30.37 -6.18 3.57
C GLN A 132 29.38 -7.26 3.14
N GLY A 133 28.21 -6.86 2.63
CA GLY A 133 27.11 -7.76 2.35
C GLY A 133 26.35 -8.19 3.61
N VAL A 134 25.32 -8.99 3.41
CA VAL A 134 24.49 -9.58 4.46
C VAL A 134 24.30 -11.08 4.21
N SER A 135 24.11 -11.85 5.27
CA SER A 135 23.85 -13.27 5.17
C SER A 135 22.36 -13.55 5.03
N PHE A 136 22.01 -14.46 4.13
CA PHE A 136 20.65 -14.96 3.96
C PHE A 136 20.60 -16.46 4.20
N VAL A 137 19.46 -16.91 4.68
CA VAL A 137 19.14 -18.34 4.83
C VAL A 137 17.98 -18.67 3.90
N VAL A 138 18.14 -19.75 3.14
CA VAL A 138 17.06 -20.30 2.34
C VAL A 138 16.21 -21.19 3.24
N ALA A 139 14.94 -20.81 3.45
CA ALA A 139 14.02 -21.62 4.25
C ALA A 139 13.59 -22.87 3.49
N ASN A 140 13.32 -23.95 4.23
CA ASN A 140 12.80 -25.19 3.67
C ASN A 140 11.30 -25.10 3.31
N THR A 141 10.61 -24.08 3.81
CA THR A 141 9.19 -23.83 3.51
C THR A 141 9.03 -23.40 2.06
N LEU A 142 8.25 -24.13 1.30
CA LEU A 142 7.93 -23.79 -0.08
C LEU A 142 6.89 -22.68 -0.13
N ARG A 143 7.05 -21.78 -1.10
CA ARG A 143 6.04 -20.78 -1.41
C ARG A 143 4.82 -21.45 -2.04
N ASN A 144 3.63 -20.87 -1.83
CA ASN A 144 2.41 -21.33 -2.48
C ASN A 144 2.59 -21.43 -4.00
N PRO A 145 2.13 -22.54 -4.63
CA PRO A 145 2.12 -22.65 -6.09
C PRO A 145 1.12 -21.65 -6.69
N LYS A 146 1.34 -21.23 -7.93
CA LYS A 146 0.53 -20.20 -8.61
C LYS A 146 -0.97 -20.52 -8.70
N ASN A 147 -1.32 -21.81 -8.75
CA ASN A 147 -2.71 -22.25 -8.79
C ASN A 147 -3.42 -22.29 -7.42
N SER A 148 -2.67 -22.02 -6.33
CA SER A 148 -3.25 -21.88 -4.97
C SER A 148 -3.40 -20.41 -4.60
N LEU A 149 -2.35 -19.62 -4.82
CA LEU A 149 -2.30 -18.19 -4.61
C LEU A 149 -1.22 -17.61 -5.54
N ASP A 150 -1.62 -16.80 -6.51
CA ASP A 150 -0.64 -16.23 -7.44
C ASP A 150 0.30 -15.26 -6.70
N PRO A 151 1.60 -15.60 -6.59
CA PRO A 151 2.56 -14.76 -5.89
C PRO A 151 2.86 -13.44 -6.61
N ASN A 152 2.35 -13.23 -7.83
CA ASN A 152 2.44 -11.96 -8.56
C ASN A 152 1.33 -10.97 -8.17
N THR A 153 0.28 -11.45 -7.51
CA THR A 153 -0.75 -10.57 -6.92
C THR A 153 -0.23 -9.97 -5.63
N VAL A 154 -0.08 -8.66 -5.59
CA VAL A 154 0.35 -7.94 -4.39
C VAL A 154 -0.89 -7.63 -3.55
N SER A 155 -1.30 -8.61 -2.74
CA SER A 155 -2.45 -8.55 -1.84
C SER A 155 -2.07 -8.99 -0.44
N TYR A 156 -3.00 -8.83 0.51
CA TYR A 156 -2.85 -9.31 1.90
C TYR A 156 -3.45 -10.70 2.13
N THR A 157 -4.03 -11.31 1.10
CA THR A 157 -4.60 -12.68 1.15
C THR A 157 -3.54 -13.74 0.97
#